data_2cf576d6319152b4bce4d557eeef10bd
#
_entry.id   2cf576d6319152b4bce4d557eeef10bd
#
_cell.length_a   1.000
_cell.length_b   1.000
_cell.length_c   1.000
_cell.angle_alpha   90.00
_cell.angle_beta   90.00
_cell.angle_gamma   90.00
#
_symmetry.space_group_name_H-M   'P 1'
#
loop_
_entity.id
_entity.type
_entity.pdbx_description
1 polymer ?
#
loop_
_entity_poly.entity_id
_entity_poly.type
_entity_poly.pdbx_seq_one_letter_code
_entity_poly.pdbx_strand_id
1 'polypeptide(L)'
;RIVFTEQEAVVKRALLVVESRFENLTFVRADSYASGAVRSRPSRTAMVKLSGVDRPVPLNSMGDGMLRVLQLALKLFAAKGGFLLIDEFENGLHYSVQEKVWALVFEVAERYNIQIFATTHSWDCIESFTKVAVDRVDTDGVLFRLGRSVRHSDQGRVIATVFDETALKNITQSDVEV
;
A
#
# COMPACT_ATOMS: atom_id res chain seq x y z
N ARG A 1 -17.75 1.09 -10.83
CA ARG A 1 -18.00 2.55 -10.76
C ARG A 1 -17.87 2.95 -9.29
N ILE A 2 -16.83 3.74 -8.96
CA ILE A 2 -16.48 4.10 -7.57
C ILE A 2 -17.04 5.47 -7.17
N VAL A 3 -17.60 6.20 -8.12
CA VAL A 3 -18.05 7.59 -7.94
C VAL A 3 -19.24 7.68 -6.97
N PHE A 4 -19.15 8.55 -5.98
CA PHE A 4 -20.15 8.76 -4.91
C PHE A 4 -20.40 7.54 -4.00
N THR A 5 -19.35 6.75 -3.74
CA THR A 5 -19.41 5.59 -2.85
C THR A 5 -18.45 5.74 -1.67
N GLU A 6 -18.61 4.91 -0.64
CA GLU A 6 -17.63 4.80 0.45
C GLU A 6 -16.22 4.49 -0.05
N GLN A 7 -16.12 3.75 -1.16
CA GLN A 7 -14.84 3.43 -1.81
C GLN A 7 -14.13 4.69 -2.31
N GLU A 8 -14.87 5.68 -2.83
CA GLU A 8 -14.29 6.96 -3.21
C GLU A 8 -13.69 7.69 -2.00
N ALA A 9 -14.37 7.67 -0.87
CA ALA A 9 -13.87 8.30 0.37
C ALA A 9 -12.56 7.65 0.85
N VAL A 10 -12.45 6.32 0.77
CA VAL A 10 -11.21 5.59 1.11
C VAL A 10 -10.09 5.92 0.14
N VAL A 11 -10.35 5.97 -1.17
CA VAL A 11 -9.36 6.37 -2.18
C VAL A 11 -8.87 7.80 -1.91
N LYS A 12 -9.77 8.73 -1.61
CA LYS A 12 -9.40 10.12 -1.27
C LYS A 12 -8.52 10.18 -0.03
N ARG A 13 -8.89 9.47 1.05
CA ARG A 13 -8.06 9.40 2.26
C ARG A 13 -6.68 8.81 1.97
N ALA A 14 -6.63 7.76 1.17
CA ALA A 14 -5.37 7.14 0.76
C ALA A 14 -4.44 8.12 0.06
N LEU A 15 -4.95 8.90 -0.88
CA LEU A 15 -4.17 9.91 -1.61
C LEU A 15 -3.75 11.09 -0.72
N LEU A 16 -4.60 11.49 0.24
CA LEU A 16 -4.27 12.52 1.24
C LEU A 16 -3.13 12.10 2.18
N VAL A 17 -2.90 10.81 2.39
CA VAL A 17 -1.75 10.32 3.17
C VAL A 17 -0.42 10.74 2.53
N VAL A 18 -0.35 10.71 1.20
CA VAL A 18 0.86 11.03 0.43
C VAL A 18 0.97 12.52 0.09
N GLU A 19 -0.15 13.14 -0.29
CA GLU A 19 -0.20 14.56 -0.67
C GLU A 19 -1.32 15.27 0.08
N SER A 20 -0.96 16.06 1.07
CA SER A 20 -1.92 16.76 1.96
C SER A 20 -2.76 17.81 1.23
N ARG A 21 -2.30 18.33 0.09
CA ARG A 21 -3.04 19.28 -0.75
C ARG A 21 -3.99 18.61 -1.74
N PHE A 22 -4.12 17.28 -1.70
CA PHE A 22 -5.01 16.55 -2.60
C PHE A 22 -6.48 16.95 -2.36
N GLU A 23 -7.17 17.36 -3.43
CA GLU A 23 -8.60 17.70 -3.39
C GLU A 23 -9.46 16.67 -4.12
N ASN A 24 -9.07 16.31 -5.33
CA ASN A 24 -9.89 15.42 -6.16
C ASN A 24 -9.07 14.68 -7.23
N LEU A 25 -9.63 13.55 -7.68
CA LEU A 25 -9.10 12.70 -8.76
C LEU A 25 -10.17 12.57 -9.86
N THR A 26 -9.77 12.77 -11.10
CA THR A 26 -10.62 12.52 -12.26
C THR A 26 -9.87 11.77 -13.35
N PHE A 27 -10.61 11.11 -14.25
CA PHE A 27 -10.02 10.42 -15.39
C PHE A 27 -10.47 11.11 -16.67
N VAL A 28 -9.52 11.68 -17.41
CA VAL A 28 -9.76 12.31 -18.71
C VAL A 28 -9.30 11.39 -19.83
N ARG A 29 -9.97 11.47 -20.98
CA ARG A 29 -9.46 10.82 -22.19
C ARG A 29 -8.20 11.55 -22.64
N ALA A 30 -7.13 10.81 -22.85
CA ALA A 30 -5.99 11.35 -23.57
C ALA A 30 -6.40 11.41 -25.05
N ASP A 31 -6.80 12.57 -25.51
CA ASP A 31 -6.98 12.79 -26.94
C ASP A 31 -5.61 12.65 -27.59
N SER A 32 -5.46 11.64 -28.44
CA SER A 32 -4.24 11.39 -29.19
C SER A 32 -4.10 12.49 -30.24
N TYR A 33 -3.50 13.60 -29.87
CA TYR A 33 -2.97 14.57 -30.84
C TYR A 33 -1.66 14.06 -31.46
N ALA A 34 -1.70 12.84 -31.96
CA ALA A 34 -0.62 12.31 -32.80
C ALA A 34 -1.25 12.01 -34.16
N SER A 35 -1.06 12.94 -35.10
CA SER A 35 -1.33 12.74 -36.51
C SER A 35 -0.67 11.46 -37.01
N GLY A 36 -1.49 10.51 -37.46
CA GLY A 36 -1.07 9.51 -38.43
C GLY A 36 -0.76 8.10 -37.98
N ALA A 37 -1.12 7.65 -36.76
CA ALA A 37 -0.82 6.25 -36.39
C ALA A 37 -2.03 5.58 -35.72
N VAL A 38 -2.39 4.43 -36.30
CA VAL A 38 -3.06 3.27 -35.73
C VAL A 38 -4.01 3.54 -34.54
N ARG A 39 -5.27 3.19 -34.69
CA ARG A 39 -6.30 3.17 -33.62
C ARG A 39 -5.82 2.50 -32.35
N SER A 40 -5.06 3.21 -31.53
CA SER A 40 -4.79 2.81 -30.16
C SER A 40 -6.05 2.96 -29.33
N ARG A 41 -6.32 2.00 -28.44
CA ARG A 41 -7.43 2.08 -27.48
C ARG A 41 -7.39 3.44 -26.79
N PRO A 42 -8.55 4.12 -26.58
CA PRO A 42 -8.57 5.40 -25.90
C PRO A 42 -7.96 5.23 -24.50
N SER A 43 -6.77 5.78 -24.30
CA SER A 43 -6.13 5.78 -23.00
C SER A 43 -6.79 6.83 -22.10
N ARG A 44 -6.96 6.50 -20.83
CA ARG A 44 -7.44 7.45 -19.81
C ARG A 44 -6.26 7.83 -18.94
N THR A 45 -6.12 9.13 -18.71
CA THR A 45 -5.11 9.67 -17.79
C THR A 45 -5.79 10.10 -16.49
N ALA A 46 -5.25 9.67 -15.36
CA ALA A 46 -5.68 10.15 -14.06
C ALA A 46 -5.12 11.54 -13.84
N MET A 47 -5.98 12.50 -13.52
CA MET A 47 -5.64 13.89 -13.23
C MET A 47 -6.00 14.21 -11.79
N VAL A 48 -5.09 14.88 -11.08
CA VAL A 48 -5.22 15.27 -9.69
C VAL A 48 -5.41 16.77 -9.58
N LYS A 49 -6.41 17.19 -8.80
CA LYS A 49 -6.59 18.58 -8.38
C LYS A 49 -5.94 18.75 -7.02
N LEU A 50 -5.08 19.75 -6.90
CA LEU A 50 -4.40 20.12 -5.66
C LEU A 50 -4.87 21.51 -5.20
N SER A 51 -4.96 21.69 -3.90
CA SER A 51 -5.21 23.00 -3.29
C SER A 51 -4.07 23.97 -3.62
N GLY A 52 -4.44 25.19 -4.00
CA GLY A 52 -3.47 26.21 -4.38
C GLY A 52 -2.82 26.03 -5.76
N VAL A 53 -3.31 25.08 -6.57
CA VAL A 53 -2.84 24.86 -7.95
C VAL A 53 -4.01 25.07 -8.92
N ASP A 54 -3.89 25.99 -9.85
CA ASP A 54 -5.00 26.37 -10.74
C ASP A 54 -5.41 25.25 -11.70
N ARG A 55 -4.43 24.48 -12.19
CA ARG A 55 -4.67 23.43 -13.18
C ARG A 55 -4.45 22.04 -12.59
N PRO A 56 -5.33 21.06 -12.90
CA PRO A 56 -5.09 19.68 -12.56
C PRO A 56 -3.76 19.17 -13.18
N VAL A 57 -3.06 18.34 -12.44
CA VAL A 57 -1.79 17.73 -12.88
C VAL A 57 -1.97 16.23 -13.10
N PRO A 58 -1.25 15.60 -14.03
CA PRO A 58 -1.29 14.16 -14.20
C PRO A 58 -0.81 13.44 -12.94
N LEU A 59 -1.50 12.38 -12.52
CA LEU A 59 -1.13 11.59 -11.34
C LEU A 59 0.30 11.04 -11.43
N ASN A 60 0.72 10.60 -12.62
CA ASN A 60 2.07 10.08 -12.84
C ASN A 60 3.19 11.12 -12.71
N SER A 61 2.87 12.41 -12.74
CA SER A 61 3.84 13.48 -12.48
C SER A 61 4.05 13.77 -10.99
N MET A 62 3.25 13.13 -10.11
CA MET A 62 3.29 13.33 -8.67
C MET A 62 4.20 12.35 -7.91
N GLY A 63 4.95 11.53 -8.66
CA GLY A 63 5.81 10.49 -8.11
C GLY A 63 5.08 9.16 -7.88
N ASP A 64 5.89 8.13 -7.65
CA ASP A 64 5.42 6.75 -7.58
C ASP A 64 4.51 6.48 -6.37
N GLY A 65 4.73 7.19 -5.27
CA GLY A 65 3.93 7.02 -4.04
C GLY A 65 2.44 7.26 -4.25
N MET A 66 2.06 8.29 -4.99
CA MET A 66 0.65 8.58 -5.30
C MET A 66 0.01 7.48 -6.15
N LEU A 67 0.74 7.00 -7.16
CA LEU A 67 0.27 5.90 -8.01
C LEU A 67 0.17 4.58 -7.21
N ARG A 68 1.18 4.29 -6.38
CA ARG A 68 1.21 3.08 -5.53
C ARG A 68 0.02 3.03 -4.58
N VAL A 69 -0.24 4.12 -3.86
CA VAL A 69 -1.34 4.19 -2.90
C VAL A 69 -2.70 4.10 -3.60
N LEU A 70 -2.88 4.74 -4.75
CA LEU A 70 -4.09 4.57 -5.55
C LEU A 70 -4.30 3.12 -5.98
N GLN A 71 -3.26 2.47 -6.51
CA GLN A 71 -3.32 1.05 -6.92
C GLN A 71 -3.65 0.14 -5.75
N LEU A 72 -3.03 0.37 -4.59
CA LEU A 72 -3.28 -0.40 -3.37
C LEU A 72 -4.74 -0.27 -2.93
N ALA A 73 -5.26 0.95 -2.85
CA ALA A 73 -6.66 1.19 -2.49
C ALA A 73 -7.64 0.47 -3.45
N LEU A 74 -7.38 0.53 -4.76
CA LEU A 74 -8.22 -0.15 -5.75
C LEU A 74 -8.16 -1.68 -5.64
N LYS A 75 -6.97 -2.25 -5.37
CA LYS A 75 -6.78 -3.69 -5.18
C LYS A 75 -7.47 -4.21 -3.90
N LEU A 76 -7.42 -3.43 -2.82
CA LEU A 76 -8.15 -3.76 -1.58
C LEU A 76 -9.64 -3.94 -1.85
N PHE A 77 -10.28 -3.03 -2.60
CA PHE A 77 -11.71 -3.21 -2.94
C PHE A 77 -11.99 -4.41 -3.82
N ALA A 78 -11.07 -4.72 -4.75
CA ALA A 78 -11.21 -5.89 -5.60
C ALA A 78 -11.09 -7.22 -4.83
N ALA A 79 -10.39 -7.20 -3.68
CA ALA A 79 -10.13 -8.36 -2.82
C ALA A 79 -11.20 -8.58 -1.73
N LYS A 80 -12.29 -7.81 -1.72
CA LYS A 80 -13.35 -7.90 -0.70
C LYS A 80 -13.84 -9.34 -0.48
N GLY A 81 -13.83 -9.79 0.77
CA GLY A 81 -14.23 -11.13 1.18
C GLY A 81 -13.25 -12.24 0.78
N GLY A 82 -12.03 -11.88 0.39
CA GLY A 82 -11.00 -12.82 -0.05
C GLY A 82 -9.63 -12.46 0.51
N PHE A 83 -8.60 -12.57 -0.33
CA PHE A 83 -7.24 -12.26 0.08
C PHE A 83 -6.51 -11.38 -0.94
N LEU A 84 -5.52 -10.63 -0.47
CA LEU A 84 -4.66 -9.76 -1.28
C LEU A 84 -3.20 -10.10 -1.03
N LEU A 85 -2.46 -10.36 -2.10
CA LEU A 85 -1.00 -10.54 -2.07
C LEU A 85 -0.35 -9.23 -2.51
N ILE A 86 0.59 -8.73 -1.72
CA ILE A 86 1.33 -7.50 -1.98
C ILE A 86 2.81 -7.84 -1.94
N ASP A 87 3.47 -7.73 -3.08
CA ASP A 87 4.91 -7.89 -3.13
C ASP A 87 5.60 -6.54 -2.97
N GLU A 88 6.66 -6.52 -2.14
CA GLU A 88 7.41 -5.31 -1.81
C GLU A 88 6.48 -4.15 -1.42
N PHE A 89 5.86 -4.28 -0.23
CA PHE A 89 4.86 -3.30 0.25
C PHE A 89 5.38 -1.86 0.19
N GLU A 90 6.62 -1.66 0.60
CA GLU A 90 7.30 -0.37 0.68
C GLU A 90 7.61 0.27 -0.68
N ASN A 91 7.58 -0.49 -1.76
CA ASN A 91 8.01 -0.02 -3.06
C ASN A 91 7.22 1.23 -3.50
N GLY A 92 7.96 2.31 -3.78
CA GLY A 92 7.40 3.61 -4.13
C GLY A 92 6.84 4.42 -2.95
N LEU A 93 6.88 3.91 -1.71
CA LEU A 93 6.41 4.61 -0.51
C LEU A 93 7.58 5.16 0.31
N HIS A 94 7.59 6.48 0.52
CA HIS A 94 8.52 7.08 1.47
C HIS A 94 8.22 6.58 2.89
N TYR A 95 9.25 6.32 3.71
CA TYR A 95 9.10 5.76 5.06
C TYR A 95 8.10 6.55 5.92
N SER A 96 8.05 7.88 5.80
CA SER A 96 7.18 8.73 6.62
C SER A 96 5.67 8.55 6.38
N VAL A 97 5.28 7.88 5.30
CA VAL A 97 3.87 7.61 4.99
C VAL A 97 3.47 6.16 5.23
N GLN A 98 4.44 5.25 5.41
CA GLN A 98 4.18 3.81 5.49
C GLN A 98 3.26 3.44 6.66
N GLU A 99 3.46 4.02 7.83
CA GLU A 99 2.60 3.80 9.00
C GLU A 99 1.13 4.15 8.71
N LYS A 100 0.89 5.31 8.08
CA LYS A 100 -0.47 5.75 7.72
C LYS A 100 -1.09 4.86 6.63
N VAL A 101 -0.27 4.38 5.70
CA VAL A 101 -0.72 3.43 4.66
C VAL A 101 -1.07 2.09 5.29
N TRP A 102 -0.27 1.57 6.23
CA TRP A 102 -0.60 0.37 6.99
C TRP A 102 -1.90 0.53 7.78
N ALA A 103 -2.08 1.65 8.50
CA ALA A 103 -3.31 1.93 9.23
C ALA A 103 -4.56 1.89 8.33
N LEU A 104 -4.47 2.44 7.12
CA LEU A 104 -5.53 2.37 6.12
C LEU A 104 -5.76 0.94 5.62
N VAL A 105 -4.69 0.19 5.38
CA VAL A 105 -4.76 -1.21 4.92
C VAL A 105 -5.46 -2.08 5.96
N PHE A 106 -5.09 -1.98 7.22
CA PHE A 106 -5.74 -2.70 8.31
C PHE A 106 -7.23 -2.34 8.42
N GLU A 107 -7.57 -1.04 8.43
CA GLU A 107 -8.97 -0.57 8.50
C GLU A 107 -9.83 -1.15 7.36
N VAL A 108 -9.30 -1.11 6.13
CA VAL A 108 -10.02 -1.60 4.95
C VAL A 108 -10.11 -3.13 4.95
N ALA A 109 -9.04 -3.82 5.39
CA ALA A 109 -9.01 -5.27 5.47
C ALA A 109 -10.04 -5.80 6.47
N GLU A 110 -10.10 -5.22 7.65
CA GLU A 110 -11.09 -5.54 8.68
C GLU A 110 -12.53 -5.28 8.16
N ARG A 111 -12.78 -4.07 7.66
CA ARG A 111 -14.11 -3.66 7.19
C ARG A 111 -14.66 -4.53 6.07
N TYR A 112 -13.81 -5.00 5.17
CA TYR A 112 -14.22 -5.77 3.99
C TYR A 112 -13.88 -7.26 4.08
N ASN A 113 -13.44 -7.73 5.24
CA ASN A 113 -13.03 -9.12 5.49
C ASN A 113 -12.01 -9.61 4.45
N ILE A 114 -10.85 -8.95 4.42
CA ILE A 114 -9.76 -9.25 3.48
C ILE A 114 -8.56 -9.78 4.27
N GLN A 115 -8.08 -10.96 3.93
CA GLN A 115 -6.79 -11.43 4.43
C GLN A 115 -5.66 -10.89 3.55
N ILE A 116 -4.64 -10.30 4.17
CA ILE A 116 -3.51 -9.68 3.45
C ILE A 116 -2.22 -10.43 3.74
N PHE A 117 -1.48 -10.70 2.67
CA PHE A 117 -0.11 -11.20 2.73
C PHE A 117 0.78 -10.18 2.03
N ALA A 118 1.76 -9.64 2.74
CA ALA A 118 2.70 -8.68 2.18
C ALA A 118 4.13 -9.17 2.37
N THR A 119 4.99 -8.91 1.38
CA THR A 119 6.42 -9.08 1.53
C THR A 119 7.09 -7.72 1.69
N THR A 120 8.23 -7.68 2.37
CA THR A 120 9.06 -6.49 2.51
C THR A 120 10.51 -6.88 2.71
N HIS A 121 11.43 -5.99 2.30
CA HIS A 121 12.85 -6.04 2.60
C HIS A 121 13.30 -4.82 3.42
N SER A 122 12.35 -3.96 3.83
CA SER A 122 12.63 -2.70 4.53
C SER A 122 12.34 -2.83 6.02
N TRP A 123 13.32 -2.43 6.83
CA TRP A 123 13.13 -2.30 8.27
C TRP A 123 12.07 -1.26 8.63
N ASP A 124 12.09 -0.09 7.96
CA ASP A 124 11.08 0.95 8.16
C ASP A 124 9.65 0.43 7.93
N CYS A 125 9.50 -0.48 6.95
CA CYS A 125 8.21 -1.10 6.67
C CYS A 125 7.78 -2.05 7.80
N ILE A 126 8.70 -2.86 8.33
CA ILE A 126 8.45 -3.75 9.46
C ILE A 126 8.10 -2.94 10.71
N GLU A 127 8.85 -1.89 10.99
CA GLU A 127 8.60 -1.00 12.13
C GLU A 127 7.21 -0.33 12.02
N SER A 128 6.90 0.23 10.85
CA SER A 128 5.60 0.85 10.57
C SER A 128 4.44 -0.13 10.70
N PHE A 129 4.60 -1.36 10.18
CA PHE A 129 3.62 -2.44 10.34
C PHE A 129 3.41 -2.78 11.81
N THR A 130 4.50 -2.97 12.56
CA THR A 130 4.46 -3.36 13.97
C THR A 130 3.75 -2.32 14.82
N LYS A 131 4.05 -1.03 14.63
CA LYS A 131 3.37 0.06 15.33
C LYS A 131 1.86 -0.01 15.15
N VAL A 132 1.41 -0.22 13.92
CA VAL A 132 -0.03 -0.29 13.63
C VAL A 132 -0.66 -1.57 14.14
N ALA A 133 0.00 -2.73 14.00
CA ALA A 133 -0.54 -4.02 14.41
C ALA A 133 -0.72 -4.11 15.92
N VAL A 134 0.26 -3.62 16.69
CA VAL A 134 0.26 -3.66 18.17
C VAL A 134 -0.84 -2.79 18.79
N ASP A 135 -1.23 -1.71 18.13
CA ASP A 135 -2.28 -0.80 18.62
C ASP A 135 -3.70 -1.30 18.32
N ARG A 136 -3.85 -2.43 17.60
CA ARG A 136 -5.15 -2.98 17.24
C ARG A 136 -5.49 -4.19 18.09
N VAL A 137 -6.72 -4.20 18.62
CA VAL A 137 -7.24 -5.26 19.51
C VAL A 137 -7.98 -6.35 18.72
N ASP A 138 -8.56 -6.00 17.57
CA ASP A 138 -9.51 -6.85 16.84
C ASP A 138 -8.92 -7.46 15.55
N THR A 139 -7.67 -7.17 15.22
CA THR A 139 -7.05 -7.63 13.97
C THR A 139 -5.63 -8.12 14.22
N ASP A 140 -5.40 -9.41 14.02
CA ASP A 140 -4.08 -10.02 14.21
C ASP A 140 -3.10 -9.62 13.10
N GLY A 141 -1.95 -9.10 13.51
CA GLY A 141 -0.81 -8.86 12.63
C GLY A 141 0.32 -9.84 12.96
N VAL A 142 0.75 -10.65 11.99
CA VAL A 142 1.82 -11.65 12.18
C VAL A 142 2.95 -11.38 11.20
N LEU A 143 4.19 -11.36 11.70
CA LEU A 143 5.40 -11.26 10.90
C LEU A 143 6.07 -12.63 10.77
N PHE A 144 6.41 -13.01 9.54
CA PHE A 144 7.22 -14.18 9.23
C PHE A 144 8.56 -13.75 8.66
N ARG A 145 9.66 -14.10 9.36
CA ARG A 145 11.00 -13.98 8.78
C ARG A 145 11.38 -15.29 8.11
N LEU A 146 11.73 -15.24 6.84
CA LEU A 146 12.23 -16.37 6.08
C LEU A 146 13.75 -16.30 5.98
N GLY A 147 14.43 -17.34 6.42
CA GLY A 147 15.89 -17.43 6.36
C GLY A 147 16.35 -18.83 5.95
N ARG A 148 17.58 -18.94 5.45
CA ARG A 148 18.20 -20.26 5.22
C ARG A 148 18.82 -20.77 6.52
N SER A 149 18.60 -22.05 6.81
CA SER A 149 19.27 -22.70 7.94
C SER A 149 20.79 -22.63 7.77
N VAL A 150 21.47 -22.21 8.83
CA VAL A 150 22.93 -22.23 8.91
C VAL A 150 23.49 -23.60 9.29
N ARG A 151 22.65 -24.57 9.62
CA ARG A 151 23.06 -25.93 9.98
C ARG A 151 23.36 -26.73 8.72
N HIS A 152 24.57 -27.34 8.68
CA HIS A 152 24.97 -28.20 7.57
C HIS A 152 24.02 -29.39 7.34
N SER A 153 23.41 -29.91 8.42
CA SER A 153 22.42 -31.01 8.35
C SER A 153 21.19 -30.65 7.53
N ASP A 154 20.84 -29.40 7.43
CA ASP A 154 19.58 -28.94 6.85
C ASP A 154 19.70 -28.61 5.37
N GLN A 155 20.89 -28.75 4.77
CA GLN A 155 21.16 -28.54 3.35
C GLN A 155 20.59 -27.22 2.78
N GLY A 156 20.62 -26.15 3.57
CA GLY A 156 20.10 -24.83 3.17
C GLY A 156 18.57 -24.72 3.18
N ARG A 157 17.88 -25.57 3.93
CA ARG A 157 16.43 -25.52 4.13
C ARG A 157 15.98 -24.12 4.57
N VAL A 158 14.90 -23.65 3.99
CA VAL A 158 14.26 -22.39 4.41
C VAL A 158 13.50 -22.63 5.72
N ILE A 159 13.74 -21.78 6.69
CA ILE A 159 13.09 -21.76 8.00
C ILE A 159 12.27 -20.49 8.11
N ALA A 160 11.03 -20.62 8.58
CA ALA A 160 10.19 -19.49 8.94
C ALA A 160 10.27 -19.27 10.46
N THR A 161 10.62 -18.07 10.89
CA THR A 161 10.47 -17.61 12.28
C THR A 161 9.22 -16.76 12.35
N VAL A 162 8.33 -17.08 13.28
CA VAL A 162 7.06 -16.39 13.49
C VAL A 162 7.19 -15.41 14.63
N PHE A 163 6.78 -14.18 14.41
CA PHE A 163 6.69 -13.14 15.43
C PHE A 163 5.22 -12.78 15.61
N ASP A 164 4.66 -13.16 16.74
CA ASP A 164 3.35 -12.73 17.20
C ASP A 164 3.39 -11.29 17.74
N GLU A 165 2.26 -10.76 18.14
CA GLU A 165 2.17 -9.38 18.64
C GLU A 165 3.09 -9.10 19.83
N THR A 166 3.29 -10.08 20.71
CA THR A 166 4.17 -9.94 21.88
C THR A 166 5.63 -9.85 21.44
N ALA A 167 6.04 -10.70 20.51
CA ALA A 167 7.37 -10.68 19.92
C ALA A 167 7.62 -9.41 19.09
N LEU A 168 6.59 -8.93 18.36
CA LEU A 168 6.64 -7.68 17.60
C LEU A 168 6.88 -6.47 18.52
N LYS A 169 6.20 -6.39 19.68
CA LYS A 169 6.43 -5.34 20.67
C LYS A 169 7.88 -5.30 21.14
N ASN A 170 8.45 -6.46 21.38
CA ASN A 170 9.84 -6.58 21.84
C ASN A 170 10.85 -6.15 20.77
N ILE A 171 10.59 -6.42 19.50
CA ILE A 171 11.46 -6.05 18.38
C ILE A 171 11.56 -4.52 18.26
N THR A 172 10.43 -3.81 18.30
CA THR A 172 10.41 -2.35 18.17
C THR A 172 10.97 -1.62 19.38
N GLN A 173 10.93 -2.24 20.57
CA GLN A 173 11.50 -1.66 21.81
C GLN A 173 13.00 -1.90 21.99
N SER A 174 13.55 -2.89 21.28
CA SER A 174 14.93 -3.36 21.52
C SER A 174 15.94 -2.87 20.49
N ASP A 175 15.54 -2.11 19.47
CA ASP A 175 16.42 -1.70 18.35
C ASP A 175 17.17 -2.89 17.69
N VAL A 176 16.60 -4.10 17.80
CA VAL A 176 17.21 -5.30 17.25
C VAL A 176 16.86 -5.42 15.78
N GLU A 177 17.86 -5.27 14.90
CA GLU A 177 17.74 -5.65 13.49
C GLU A 177 17.34 -7.13 13.37
N VAL A 178 16.23 -7.40 12.71
CA VAL A 178 15.69 -8.76 12.47
C VAL A 178 16.23 -9.34 11.17
#